data_7caa0186989e97c1d5d7fe8f6625e77e
#
_entry.id   7caa0186989e97c1d5d7fe8f6625e77e
#
_cell.length_a   1.000
_cell.length_b   1.000
_cell.length_c   1.000
_cell.angle_alpha   90.00
_cell.angle_beta   90.00
_cell.angle_gamma   90.00
#
_symmetry.space_group_name_H-M   'P 1'
#
loop_
_entity.id
_entity.type
_entity.pdbx_description
1 polymer ?
#
loop_
_entity_poly.entity_id
_entity_poly.type
_entity_poly.pdbx_seq_one_letter_code
_entity_poly.pdbx_strand_id
1 'polypeptide(L)' 'MSTLNALTVAVEVASRKRDEALRLLQEAQGAQHAAQDQLNQLQGYARETEGRWGMRADAAVQ' A
#
# COMPACT_ATOMS: atom_id res chain seq x y z
N MET A 1 -32.05 17.97 28.66
CA MET A 1 -31.12 18.76 27.85
C MET A 1 -29.71 18.20 27.88
N SER A 2 -29.18 17.99 29.07
CA SER A 2 -27.83 17.41 29.22
C SER A 2 -27.72 16.01 28.65
N THR A 3 -28.78 15.21 28.71
CA THR A 3 -28.79 13.84 28.14
C THR A 3 -28.65 13.85 26.64
N LEU A 4 -29.35 14.73 25.97
CA LEU A 4 -29.28 14.87 24.50
C LEU A 4 -27.90 15.36 24.08
N ASN A 5 -27.33 16.30 24.80
CA ASN A 5 -25.98 16.81 24.54
C ASN A 5 -24.94 15.69 24.73
N ALA A 6 -25.09 14.91 25.81
CA ALA A 6 -24.19 13.79 26.08
C ALA A 6 -24.25 12.74 24.97
N LEU A 7 -25.45 12.42 24.47
CA LEU A 7 -25.64 11.49 23.37
C LEU A 7 -25.01 12.03 22.08
N THR A 8 -25.21 13.31 21.79
CA THR A 8 -24.63 13.94 20.61
C THR A 8 -23.11 13.90 20.66
N VAL A 9 -22.52 14.22 21.79
CA VAL A 9 -21.07 14.17 21.99
C VAL A 9 -20.56 12.74 21.85
N ALA A 10 -21.27 11.76 22.42
CA ALA A 10 -20.88 10.35 22.31
C ALA A 10 -20.88 9.87 20.86
N VAL A 11 -21.90 10.26 20.09
CA VAL A 11 -21.99 9.91 18.66
C VAL A 11 -20.87 10.58 17.89
N GLU A 12 -20.58 11.84 18.17
CA GLU A 12 -19.48 12.55 17.49
C GLU A 12 -18.13 11.92 17.78
N VAL A 13 -17.87 11.55 19.05
CA VAL A 13 -16.63 10.89 19.42
C VAL A 13 -16.50 9.54 18.76
N ALA A 14 -17.57 8.74 18.74
CA ALA A 14 -17.57 7.44 18.08
C ALA A 14 -17.32 7.56 16.58
N SER A 15 -17.94 8.58 15.96
CA SER A 15 -17.77 8.85 14.53
C SER A 15 -16.34 9.24 14.20
N ARG A 16 -15.73 10.09 15.02
CA ARG A 16 -14.33 10.49 14.85
C ARG A 16 -13.39 9.30 14.99
N LYS A 17 -13.63 8.44 15.97
CA LYS A 17 -12.82 7.25 16.18
C LYS A 17 -12.92 6.31 14.99
N ARG A 18 -14.11 6.14 14.44
CA ARG A 18 -14.32 5.32 13.25
C ARG A 18 -13.61 5.91 12.04
N ASP A 19 -13.73 7.22 11.84
CA ASP A 19 -13.09 7.91 10.73
C ASP A 19 -11.57 7.82 10.83
N GLU A 20 -11.03 7.97 12.04
CA GLU A 20 -9.60 7.83 12.28
C GLU A 20 -9.12 6.42 11.99
N ALA A 21 -9.85 5.40 12.44
CA ALA A 21 -9.51 4.00 12.18
C ALA A 21 -9.53 3.71 10.68
N LEU A 22 -10.54 4.23 9.97
CA LEU A 22 -10.65 4.06 8.53
C LEU A 22 -9.49 4.73 7.80
N ARG A 23 -9.12 5.93 8.23
CA ARG A 23 -7.99 6.66 7.65
C ARG A 23 -6.69 5.88 7.83
N LEU A 24 -6.44 5.35 9.03
CA LEU A 24 -5.26 4.55 9.31
C LEU A 24 -5.22 3.27 8.46
N LEU A 25 -6.38 2.64 8.28
CA LEU A 25 -6.49 1.46 7.43
C LEU A 25 -6.17 1.80 5.97
N GLN A 26 -6.71 2.90 5.48
CA GLN A 26 -6.45 3.34 4.11
C GLN A 26 -4.98 3.69 3.90
N GLU A 27 -4.35 4.32 4.87
CA GLU A 27 -2.91 4.62 4.83
C GLU A 27 -2.09 3.33 4.79
N ALA A 28 -2.44 2.36 5.62
CA ALA A 28 -1.75 1.08 5.66
C ALA A 28 -1.90 0.33 4.34
N GLN A 29 -3.10 0.32 3.77
CA GLN A 29 -3.35 -0.32 2.48
C GLN A 29 -2.59 0.38 1.36
N GLY A 30 -2.54 1.71 1.39
CA GLY A 30 -1.77 2.49 0.41
C GLY A 30 -0.29 2.19 0.48
N ALA A 31 0.27 2.11 1.70
CA ALA A 31 1.67 1.77 1.89
C ALA A 31 1.98 0.36 1.41
N GLN A 32 1.10 -0.60 1.67
CA GLN A 32 1.24 -1.97 1.20
C GLN A 32 1.22 -2.04 -0.33
N HIS A 33 0.30 -1.31 -0.95
CA HIS A 33 0.18 -1.25 -2.39
C HIS A 33 1.42 -0.65 -3.03
N ALA A 34 1.94 0.44 -2.45
CA ALA A 34 3.16 1.08 -2.93
C ALA A 34 4.37 0.14 -2.84
N ALA A 35 4.48 -0.60 -1.73
CA ALA A 35 5.54 -1.58 -1.55
C ALA A 35 5.44 -2.70 -2.58
N GLN A 36 4.23 -3.18 -2.85
CA GLN A 36 4.00 -4.22 -3.85
C GLN A 36 4.36 -3.74 -5.25
N ASP A 37 3.99 -2.51 -5.59
CA ASP A 37 4.35 -1.92 -6.89
C ASP A 37 5.86 -1.80 -7.05
N GLN A 38 6.54 -1.39 -5.99
CA GLN A 38 7.99 -1.28 -6.00
C GLN A 38 8.64 -2.64 -6.20
N LEU A 39 8.14 -3.66 -5.51
CA LEU A 39 8.62 -5.02 -5.66
C LEU A 39 8.40 -5.52 -7.10
N ASN A 40 7.24 -5.24 -7.67
CA ASN A 40 6.92 -5.62 -9.05
C ASN A 40 7.87 -4.95 -10.04
N GLN A 41 8.21 -3.69 -9.81
CA GLN A 41 9.17 -2.96 -10.65
C GLN A 41 10.56 -3.60 -10.56
N LEU A 42 11.00 -3.94 -9.35
CA LEU A 42 12.29 -4.58 -9.15
C LEU A 42 12.35 -5.95 -9.80
N GLN A 43 11.27 -6.72 -9.69
CA GLN A 43 11.18 -8.04 -10.33
C GLN A 43 11.22 -7.90 -11.85
N GLY A 44 10.52 -6.92 -12.40
CA GLY A 44 10.54 -6.63 -13.83
C GLY A 44 11.94 -6.26 -14.31
N TYR A 45 12.62 -5.46 -13.54
CA TYR A 45 13.99 -5.06 -13.81
C TYR A 45 14.94 -6.25 -13.81
N ALA A 46 14.78 -7.13 -12.83
CA ALA A 46 15.60 -8.33 -12.71
C ALA A 46 15.40 -9.25 -13.92
N ARG A 47 14.16 -9.47 -14.33
CA ARG A 47 13.84 -10.28 -15.50
C ARG A 47 14.45 -9.70 -16.77
N GLU A 48 14.38 -8.40 -16.93
CA GLU A 48 14.95 -7.72 -18.08
C GLU A 48 16.46 -7.86 -18.10
N THR A 49 17.09 -7.71 -16.95
CA THR A 49 18.54 -7.87 -16.82
C THR A 49 18.96 -9.30 -17.09
N GLU A 50 18.24 -10.27 -16.55
CA GLU A 50 18.49 -11.69 -16.81
C GLU A 50 18.37 -12.02 -18.29
N GLY A 51 17.36 -11.48 -18.95
CA GLY A 51 17.17 -11.64 -20.39
C GLY A 51 18.35 -11.13 -21.19
N ARG A 52 18.88 -9.97 -20.82
CA ARG A 52 20.05 -9.38 -21.47
C ARG A 52 21.30 -10.23 -21.27
N TRP A 53 21.49 -10.72 -20.05
CA TRP A 53 22.63 -11.58 -19.73
C TRP A 53 22.53 -12.91 -20.45
N GLY A 54 21.33 -13.48 -20.56
CA GLY A 54 21.10 -14.68 -21.32
C GLY A 54 21.44 -14.49 -22.78
N MET A 55 21.04 -13.39 -23.39
CA MET A 55 21.36 -13.06 -24.77
C MET A 55 22.86 -12.91 -24.98
N ARG A 56 23.55 -12.28 -24.07
CA ARG A 56 25.00 -12.12 -24.13
C ARG A 56 25.72 -13.44 -24.03
N ALA A 57 25.25 -14.31 -23.13
CA ALA A 57 25.83 -15.63 -22.97
C ALA A 57 25.71 -16.45 -24.25
N ASP A 58 24.55 -16.41 -24.90
CA ASP A 58 24.32 -17.08 -26.17
C ASP A 58 25.22 -16.52 -27.29
N ALA A 59 25.35 -15.19 -27.33
CA ALA A 59 26.21 -14.55 -28.32
C ALA A 59 27.68 -14.86 -28.08
N ALA A 60 28.11 -15.01 -26.82
CA ALA A 60 29.48 -15.34 -26.49
C ALA A 60 29.84 -16.77 -26.84
N VAL A 61 28.88 -17.69 -26.81
CA VAL A 61 29.09 -19.09 -27.13
C VAL A 61 29.24 -19.30 -28.64
N GLN A 62 28.57 -18.49 -29.42
CA GLN A 62 28.64 -18.52 -30.86
C GLN A 62 29.91 -17.85 -31.38
#